data_1d11b97d9a8e33b9a2998367049612fb
#
_entry.id   1d11b97d9a8e33b9a2998367049612fb
#
_cell.length_a   1.000
_cell.length_b   1.000
_cell.length_c   1.000
_cell.angle_alpha   90.00
_cell.angle_beta   90.00
_cell.angle_gamma   90.00
#
_symmetry.space_group_name_H-M   'P 1'
#
loop_
_entity.id
_entity.type
_entity.pdbx_description
1 polymer ?
#
loop_
_entity_poly.entity_id
_entity_poly.type
_entity_poly.pdbx_seq_one_letter_code
_entity_poly.pdbx_strand_id
1 'polypeptide(L)' 'MDQIDIHKDQTVVKTIVLGSRILAQGIYKGEMAKGTVQIKIGQKLYEGLPVS' A
#
# COMPACT_ATOMS: atom_id res chain seq x y z
N MET A 1 -3.67 -14.29 24.18
CA MET A 1 -3.63 -14.24 23.78
C MET A 1 -3.37 -13.91 22.85
N ASP A 2 -3.25 -13.85 22.70
CA ASP A 2 -3.00 -13.67 22.03
C ASP A 2 -3.36 -13.66 20.81
N GLN A 3 -4.09 -13.93 20.38
CA GLN A 3 -4.63 -13.90 19.30
C GLN A 3 -4.66 -12.69 18.66
N ILE A 4 -4.60 -11.77 19.24
CA ILE A 4 -4.56 -10.48 18.78
C ILE A 4 -3.49 -10.22 17.84
N ASP A 5 -2.44 -10.87 18.01
CA ASP A 5 -1.32 -10.65 17.17
C ASP A 5 -1.59 -10.93 15.76
N ILE A 6 -2.56 -11.73 15.51
CA ILE A 6 -2.91 -12.05 14.17
C ILE A 6 -3.27 -10.83 13.40
N HIS A 7 -3.93 -9.89 14.04
CA HIS A 7 -4.31 -8.70 13.35
C HIS A 7 -3.12 -7.87 12.95
N LYS A 8 -2.12 -7.88 13.77
CA LYS A 8 -0.96 -7.09 13.45
C LYS A 8 -0.22 -7.63 12.28
N ASP A 9 -0.33 -8.90 12.10
CA ASP A 9 0.41 -9.53 11.04
C ASP A 9 -0.25 -9.40 9.71
N GLN A 10 -1.44 -8.88 9.69
CA GLN A 10 -2.12 -8.73 8.42
C GLN A 10 -1.47 -7.62 7.65
N THR A 11 -0.94 -7.97 6.52
CA THR A 11 -0.29 -7.02 5.65
C THR A 11 -1.14 -6.87 4.42
N VAL A 12 -1.63 -5.67 4.20
CA VAL A 12 -2.43 -5.41 3.02
C VAL A 12 -1.52 -4.97 1.92
N VAL A 13 -1.58 -5.66 0.81
CA VAL A 13 -0.75 -5.35 -0.34
C VAL A 13 -1.63 -4.69 -1.37
N LYS A 14 -1.17 -3.58 -1.92
CA LYS A 14 -1.91 -2.86 -2.93
C LYS A 14 -1.04 -2.58 -4.11
N THR A 15 -1.65 -2.48 -5.28
CA THR A 15 -0.97 -2.14 -6.51
C THR A 15 -1.41 -0.74 -6.91
N ILE A 16 -0.46 0.10 -7.24
CA ILE A 16 -0.75 1.46 -7.68
C ILE A 16 -0.11 1.70 -9.04
N VAL A 17 -0.57 2.76 -9.67
CA VAL A 17 0.00 3.18 -10.94
C VAL A 17 0.93 4.34 -10.68
N LEU A 18 2.15 4.21 -11.16
CA LEU A 18 3.13 5.27 -11.09
C LEU A 18 3.29 5.80 -12.50
N GLY A 19 3.10 7.08 -12.67
CA GLY A 19 3.18 7.66 -14.01
C GLY A 19 2.04 7.16 -14.87
N SER A 20 2.32 6.84 -16.10
CA SER A 20 1.26 6.46 -17.02
C SER A 20 1.17 4.97 -17.24
N ARG A 21 2.18 4.22 -16.89
CA ARG A 21 2.15 2.80 -17.20
C ARG A 21 2.79 1.89 -16.18
N ILE A 22 3.51 2.43 -15.24
CA ILE A 22 4.27 1.62 -14.33
C ILE A 22 3.41 1.23 -13.15
N LEU A 23 3.31 -0.06 -12.90
CA LEU A 23 2.59 -0.56 -11.75
C LEU A 23 3.58 -0.90 -10.65
N ALA A 24 3.22 -0.56 -9.44
CA ALA A 24 4.05 -0.87 -8.29
C ALA A 24 3.19 -1.51 -7.23
N GLN A 25 3.69 -2.51 -6.58
CA GLN A 25 2.97 -3.22 -5.55
C GLN A 25 3.76 -3.15 -4.26
N GLY A 26 3.08 -2.83 -3.20
CA GLY A 26 3.75 -2.73 -1.92
C GLY A 26 2.75 -2.79 -0.78
N ILE A 27 3.25 -2.58 0.42
CA ILE A 27 2.43 -2.63 1.61
C ILE A 27 1.61 -1.37 1.71
N TYR A 28 0.29 -1.52 1.84
CA TYR A 28 -0.61 -0.39 1.92
C TYR A 28 -0.37 0.38 3.20
N LYS A 29 -0.20 1.68 3.09
CA LYS A 29 0.05 2.51 4.26
C LYS A 29 -1.11 3.44 4.56
N GLY A 30 -1.91 3.79 3.59
CA GLY A 30 -3.05 4.65 3.84
C GLY A 30 -3.48 5.41 2.62
N GLU A 31 -4.64 6.05 2.73
CA GLU A 31 -5.14 6.87 1.65
C GLU A 31 -4.60 8.28 1.77
N MET A 32 -4.35 8.87 0.63
CA MET A 32 -3.91 10.24 0.58
C MET A 32 -5.08 11.14 0.19
N ALA A 33 -4.89 12.43 0.31
CA ALA A 33 -5.99 13.36 0.18
C ALA A 33 -6.63 13.42 -1.20
N LYS A 34 -5.93 12.99 -2.20
CA LYS A 34 -6.44 13.14 -3.56
C LYS A 34 -6.98 11.86 -4.14
N GLY A 35 -7.31 10.92 -3.30
CA GLY A 35 -7.79 9.65 -3.84
C GLY A 35 -6.68 8.69 -4.21
N THR A 36 -5.46 9.06 -3.98
CA THR A 36 -4.36 8.14 -4.17
C THR A 36 -4.11 7.38 -2.89
N VAL A 37 -3.30 6.35 -2.98
CA VAL A 37 -2.91 5.59 -1.79
C VAL A 37 -1.40 5.54 -1.72
N GLN A 38 -0.91 5.34 -0.53
CA GLN A 38 0.51 5.26 -0.29
C GLN A 38 0.88 3.82 -0.01
N ILE A 39 1.93 3.36 -0.63
CA ILE A 39 2.44 2.02 -0.39
C ILE A 39 3.92 2.12 -0.04
N LYS A 40 4.40 1.08 0.61
CA LYS A 40 5.80 1.01 1.00
C LYS A 40 6.43 -0.17 0.30
N ILE A 41 7.54 0.08 -0.35
CA ILE A 41 8.31 -0.95 -1.01
C ILE A 41 9.71 -0.85 -0.44
N GLY A 42 10.11 -1.87 0.30
CA GLY A 42 11.38 -1.80 0.99
C GLY A 42 11.37 -0.67 2.00
N GLN A 43 12.19 0.30 1.82
CA GLN A 43 12.25 1.43 2.73
C GLN A 43 11.72 2.70 2.10
N LYS A 44 11.13 2.60 0.93
CA LYS A 44 10.65 3.78 0.24
C LYS A 44 9.15 3.80 0.17
N LEU A 45 8.59 5.00 0.19
CA LEU A 45 7.16 5.18 0.09
C LEU A 45 6.82 5.72 -1.28
N TYR A 46 5.74 5.22 -1.83
CA TYR A 46 5.25 5.65 -3.13
C TYR A 46 3.78 5.96 -3.04
N GLU A 47 3.33 6.85 -3.88
CA GLU A 47 1.93 7.25 -3.90
C GLU A 47 1.42 7.17 -5.32
N GLY A 48 0.24 6.67 -5.49
CA GLY A 48 -0.37 6.60 -6.81
C GLY A 48 -1.80 6.15 -6.73
N LEU A 49 -2.44 6.06 -7.89
CA LEU A 49 -3.82 5.64 -7.95
C LEU A 49 -3.88 4.12 -7.76
N PRO A 50 -4.81 3.66 -6.95
CA PRO A 50 -4.91 2.22 -6.72
C PRO A 50 -5.55 1.53 -7.91
N VAL A 51 -5.03 0.36 -8.25
CA VAL A 51 -5.64 -0.46 -9.28
C VAL A 51 -6.14 -1.77 -8.74
N SER A 52 -5.92 -2.02 -7.47
CA SER A 52 -6.47 -3.24 -6.88
C SER A 52 -7.02 -3.01 -5.51
#